data_4b311e78226edae82fbbeb3b990bfba3
#
_entry.id   4b311e78226edae82fbbeb3b990bfba3
#
_cell.length_a   1.000
_cell.length_b   1.000
_cell.length_c   1.000
_cell.angle_alpha   90.00
_cell.angle_beta   90.00
_cell.angle_gamma   90.00
#
_symmetry.space_group_name_H-M   'P 1'
#
loop_
_entity.id
_entity.type
_entity.pdbx_description
1 polymer ?
#
loop_
_entity_poly.entity_id
_entity_poly.type
_entity_poly.pdbx_seq_one_letter_code
_entity_poly.pdbx_strand_id
1 'polypeptide(L)'
;MRVRSSVNTIAVDLPSFQSNFTDELLLSLEEAYRSAKYPIKALMICNPHNPLGLYYPRVVLESCIRFCKSHGIHFISNGVYAPTKFDAPDFVEPREFVSALSLDLDELGADKSRVHMIWSTSKDFGQSGFRMALKYSCTRHELRY
;
A
#
# COMPACT_ATOMS: atom_id res chain seq x y z
N MET A 1 9.97 13.36 1.63
CA MET A 1 8.71 13.52 2.40
C MET A 1 8.88 14.31 3.69
N ARG A 2 10.05 14.32 4.31
CA ARG A 2 10.31 14.98 5.62
C ARG A 2 10.04 16.48 5.69
N VAL A 3 10.16 17.21 4.58
CA VAL A 3 10.26 18.70 4.60
C VAL A 3 8.91 19.42 4.73
N ARG A 4 7.77 18.76 4.51
CA ARG A 4 6.44 19.40 4.56
C ARG A 4 5.45 18.79 5.54
N SER A 5 5.70 17.61 6.07
CA SER A 5 4.70 16.87 6.88
C SER A 5 5.15 16.56 8.31
N SER A 6 6.40 16.83 8.67
CA SER A 6 7.00 16.41 9.94
C SER A 6 6.89 14.90 10.22
N VAL A 7 6.68 14.09 9.17
CA VAL A 7 6.58 12.64 9.26
C VAL A 7 7.96 12.01 9.12
N ASN A 8 8.35 11.20 10.09
CA ASN A 8 9.52 10.34 9.98
C ASN A 8 9.14 9.06 9.25
N THR A 9 9.88 8.73 8.19
CA THR A 9 9.74 7.46 7.48
C THR A 9 10.85 6.50 7.91
N ILE A 10 10.48 5.25 8.14
CA ILE A 10 11.40 4.14 8.39
C ILE A 10 11.30 3.24 7.17
N ALA A 11 12.42 2.96 6.53
CA ALA A 11 12.48 1.94 5.48
C ALA A 11 12.44 0.56 6.15
N VAL A 12 11.78 -0.39 5.49
CA VAL A 12 11.82 -1.79 5.88
C VAL A 12 12.92 -2.46 5.07
N ASP A 13 13.92 -2.98 5.75
CA ASP A 13 15.00 -3.72 5.12
C ASP A 13 14.53 -5.12 4.76
N LEU A 14 14.69 -5.49 3.49
CA LEU A 14 14.26 -6.77 2.94
C LEU A 14 15.47 -7.57 2.47
N PRO A 15 15.50 -8.90 2.67
CA PRO A 15 16.60 -9.76 2.22
C PRO A 15 16.81 -9.71 0.71
N SER A 16 15.74 -9.54 -0.05
CA SER A 16 15.76 -9.46 -1.51
C SER A 16 14.58 -8.64 -2.05
N PHE A 17 14.59 -8.29 -3.34
CA PHE A 17 13.43 -7.64 -3.98
C PHE A 17 12.20 -8.55 -4.03
N GLN A 18 12.39 -9.87 -4.16
CA GLN A 18 11.31 -10.85 -4.16
C GLN A 18 10.59 -10.91 -2.81
N SER A 19 11.31 -10.65 -1.72
CA SER A 19 10.75 -10.63 -0.36
C SER A 19 9.58 -9.65 -0.18
N ASN A 20 9.48 -8.61 -1.04
CA ASN A 20 8.30 -7.73 -1.07
C ASN A 20 6.99 -8.49 -1.36
N PHE A 21 7.07 -9.62 -2.04
CA PHE A 21 5.92 -10.33 -2.60
C PHE A 21 5.68 -11.71 -1.95
N THR A 22 6.30 -11.94 -0.80
CA THR A 22 6.24 -13.18 -0.04
C THR A 22 6.00 -12.91 1.45
N ASP A 23 5.87 -13.96 2.23
CA ASP A 23 5.72 -13.87 3.70
C ASP A 23 6.96 -13.29 4.40
N GLU A 24 8.11 -13.25 3.75
CA GLU A 24 9.32 -12.59 4.27
C GLU A 24 9.11 -11.09 4.53
N LEU A 25 8.21 -10.46 3.78
CA LEU A 25 7.82 -9.08 4.04
C LEU A 25 7.30 -8.90 5.47
N LEU A 26 6.46 -9.83 5.96
CA LEU A 26 5.90 -9.74 7.30
C LEU A 26 6.95 -9.86 8.39
N LEU A 27 7.92 -10.75 8.21
CA LEU A 27 9.04 -10.90 9.16
C LEU A 27 9.84 -9.61 9.26
N SER A 28 10.11 -8.98 8.11
CA SER A 28 10.82 -7.70 8.05
C SER A 28 10.00 -6.55 8.63
N LEU A 29 8.67 -6.55 8.44
CA LEU A 29 7.76 -5.57 9.04
C LEU A 29 7.74 -5.69 10.56
N GLU A 30 7.65 -6.91 11.11
CA GLU A 30 7.68 -7.14 12.56
C GLU A 30 9.00 -6.69 13.17
N GLU A 31 10.13 -6.96 12.51
CA GLU A 31 11.43 -6.51 12.98
C GLU A 31 11.54 -4.97 12.94
N ALA A 32 11.13 -4.34 11.84
CA ALA A 32 11.13 -2.89 11.71
C ALA A 32 10.20 -2.22 12.73
N TYR A 33 9.04 -2.84 13.01
CA TYR A 33 8.10 -2.34 14.01
C TYR A 33 8.69 -2.42 15.43
N ARG A 34 9.31 -3.56 15.77
CA ARG A 34 9.90 -3.81 17.08
C ARG A 34 11.11 -2.93 17.37
N SER A 35 11.96 -2.71 16.35
CA SER A 35 13.17 -1.89 16.47
C SER A 35 12.92 -0.40 16.32
N ALA A 36 11.68 0.02 16.03
CA ALA A 36 11.35 1.41 15.79
C ALA A 36 11.56 2.30 17.03
N LYS A 37 12.36 3.35 16.87
CA LYS A 37 12.62 4.34 17.94
C LYS A 37 11.39 5.16 18.33
N TYR A 38 10.43 5.32 17.41
CA TYR A 38 9.23 6.13 17.60
C TYR A 38 7.98 5.30 17.26
N PRO A 39 6.82 5.65 17.85
CA PRO A 39 5.58 4.94 17.56
C PRO A 39 5.25 4.96 16.07
N ILE A 40 5.06 3.78 15.49
CA ILE A 40 4.60 3.63 14.11
C ILE A 40 3.11 3.96 14.04
N LYS A 41 2.70 4.74 13.03
CA LYS A 41 1.32 5.15 12.80
C LYS A 41 0.70 4.53 11.57
N ALA A 42 1.53 4.17 10.59
CA ALA A 42 1.05 3.60 9.35
C ALA A 42 2.11 2.74 8.68
N LEU A 43 1.67 1.71 7.98
CA LEU A 43 2.40 1.01 6.93
C LEU A 43 1.98 1.61 5.58
N MET A 44 2.95 1.99 4.75
CA MET A 44 2.69 2.41 3.37
C MET A 44 3.41 1.49 2.41
N ILE A 45 2.67 0.99 1.43
CA ILE A 45 3.22 0.25 0.29
C ILE A 45 2.87 0.96 -1.02
N CYS A 46 3.65 0.72 -2.07
CA CYS A 46 3.35 1.18 -3.43
C CYS A 46 2.89 -0.02 -4.26
N ASN A 47 1.63 -0.03 -4.68
CA ASN A 47 1.06 -1.12 -5.48
C ASN A 47 0.29 -0.55 -6.68
N PRO A 48 0.80 -0.71 -7.91
CA PRO A 48 2.02 -1.42 -8.36
C PRO A 48 3.32 -0.93 -7.72
N HIS A 49 4.28 -1.85 -7.49
CA HIS A 49 5.53 -1.55 -6.80
C HIS A 49 6.46 -0.67 -7.65
N ASN A 50 6.98 0.38 -7.03
CA ASN A 50 7.98 1.25 -7.66
C ASN A 50 9.37 0.97 -7.03
N PRO A 51 10.41 0.62 -7.80
CA PRO A 51 10.51 0.69 -9.26
C PRO A 51 10.22 -0.63 -10.01
N LEU A 52 9.84 -1.71 -9.34
CA LEU A 52 9.83 -3.05 -9.92
C LEU A 52 8.69 -3.29 -10.93
N GLY A 53 7.63 -2.46 -10.94
CA GLY A 53 6.47 -2.63 -11.81
C GLY A 53 5.61 -3.87 -11.51
N LEU A 54 5.88 -4.59 -10.43
CA LEU A 54 5.19 -5.81 -10.04
C LEU A 54 3.99 -5.52 -9.12
N TYR A 55 3.00 -6.41 -9.14
CA TYR A 55 1.84 -6.34 -8.25
C TYR A 55 2.03 -7.23 -7.03
N TYR A 56 1.56 -6.74 -5.90
CA TYR A 56 1.51 -7.55 -4.68
C TYR A 56 0.45 -8.64 -4.83
N PRO A 57 0.77 -9.91 -4.48
CA PRO A 57 -0.23 -10.96 -4.38
C PRO A 57 -1.32 -10.58 -3.37
N ARG A 58 -2.56 -11.00 -3.63
CA ARG A 58 -3.70 -10.78 -2.71
C ARG A 58 -3.36 -11.19 -1.28
N VAL A 59 -2.81 -12.38 -1.10
CA VAL A 59 -2.45 -12.92 0.22
C VAL A 59 -1.47 -12.03 0.99
N VAL A 60 -0.51 -11.42 0.30
CA VAL A 60 0.47 -10.51 0.92
C VAL A 60 -0.21 -9.20 1.33
N LEU A 61 -1.10 -8.65 0.50
CA LEU A 61 -1.88 -7.46 0.87
C LEU A 61 -2.76 -7.71 2.09
N GLU A 62 -3.46 -8.85 2.12
CA GLU A 62 -4.26 -9.25 3.27
C GLU A 62 -3.43 -9.41 4.54
N SER A 63 -2.26 -10.01 4.42
CA SER A 63 -1.31 -10.17 5.52
C SER A 63 -0.80 -8.82 6.04
N CYS A 64 -0.50 -7.87 5.15
CA CYS A 64 -0.15 -6.50 5.54
C CYS A 64 -1.30 -5.80 6.29
N ILE A 65 -2.55 -6.01 5.85
CA ILE A 65 -3.72 -5.44 6.53
C ILE A 65 -3.91 -6.08 7.92
N ARG A 66 -3.75 -7.41 8.05
CA ARG A 66 -3.79 -8.10 9.35
C ARG A 66 -2.68 -7.62 10.29
N PHE A 67 -1.47 -7.41 9.77
CA PHE A 67 -0.37 -6.79 10.52
C PHE A 67 -0.76 -5.41 11.02
N CYS A 68 -1.31 -4.54 10.18
CA CYS A 68 -1.75 -3.21 10.58
C CYS A 68 -2.85 -3.27 11.66
N LYS A 69 -3.79 -4.22 11.52
CA LYS A 69 -4.84 -4.46 12.51
C LYS A 69 -4.26 -4.86 13.87
N SER A 70 -3.34 -5.83 13.92
CA SER A 70 -2.76 -6.35 15.17
C SER A 70 -1.99 -5.27 15.93
N HIS A 71 -1.37 -4.34 15.21
CA HIS A 71 -0.61 -3.23 15.79
C HIS A 71 -1.42 -1.92 15.93
N GLY A 72 -2.69 -1.91 15.54
CA GLY A 72 -3.55 -0.73 15.64
C GLY A 72 -3.10 0.46 14.78
N ILE A 73 -2.41 0.22 13.66
CA ILE A 73 -1.88 1.22 12.73
C ILE A 73 -2.67 1.29 11.43
N HIS A 74 -2.47 2.36 10.66
CA HIS A 74 -3.11 2.53 9.36
C HIS A 74 -2.38 1.76 8.26
N PHE A 75 -3.14 1.20 7.32
CA PHE A 75 -2.62 0.69 6.07
C PHE A 75 -2.87 1.71 4.95
N ILE A 76 -1.83 2.05 4.18
CA ILE A 76 -1.89 3.01 3.09
C ILE A 76 -1.34 2.36 1.83
N SER A 77 -2.21 2.10 0.85
CA SER A 77 -1.81 1.65 -0.48
C SER A 77 -1.62 2.85 -1.40
N ASN A 78 -0.38 3.09 -1.81
CA ASN A 78 -0.09 4.09 -2.83
C ASN A 78 -0.31 3.47 -4.22
N GLY A 79 -1.48 3.74 -4.81
CA GLY A 79 -1.93 3.24 -6.11
C GLY A 79 -1.71 4.22 -7.25
N VAL A 80 -0.71 5.10 -7.16
CA VAL A 80 -0.46 6.14 -8.17
C VAL A 80 -0.16 5.58 -9.56
N TYR A 81 0.16 4.30 -9.67
CA TYR A 81 0.39 3.57 -10.92
C TYR A 81 -0.71 2.54 -11.24
N ALA A 82 -1.80 2.50 -10.48
CA ALA A 82 -2.82 1.45 -10.60
C ALA A 82 -3.45 1.31 -12.00
N PRO A 83 -3.77 2.41 -12.72
CA PRO A 83 -4.31 2.33 -14.08
C PRO A 83 -3.27 2.04 -15.17
N THR A 84 -1.96 2.08 -14.88
CA THR A 84 -0.91 1.83 -15.89
C THR A 84 -0.71 0.34 -16.16
N LYS A 85 -1.82 -0.38 -16.39
CA LYS A 85 -1.79 -1.79 -16.78
C LYS A 85 -1.58 -1.92 -18.30
N PHE A 86 -0.68 -2.79 -18.71
CA PHE A 86 -0.50 -3.18 -20.12
C PHE A 86 -0.26 -4.68 -20.19
N ASP A 87 -0.64 -5.27 -21.31
CA ASP A 87 -0.38 -6.68 -21.58
C ASP A 87 1.09 -6.87 -21.96
N ALA A 88 1.79 -7.72 -21.24
CA ALA A 88 3.18 -8.07 -21.50
C ALA A 88 3.25 -9.57 -21.87
N PRO A 89 3.16 -9.92 -23.17
CA PRO A 89 3.08 -11.31 -23.63
C PRO A 89 4.30 -12.15 -23.27
N ASP A 90 5.43 -11.50 -22.99
CA ASP A 90 6.68 -12.17 -22.59
C ASP A 90 6.73 -12.54 -21.09
N PHE A 91 5.73 -12.12 -20.31
CA PHE A 91 5.63 -12.49 -18.90
C PHE A 91 4.87 -13.81 -18.73
N VAL A 92 5.59 -14.82 -18.26
CA VAL A 92 5.09 -16.21 -18.12
C VAL A 92 3.97 -16.34 -17.07
N GLU A 93 3.92 -15.46 -16.08
CA GLU A 93 2.85 -15.42 -15.06
C GLU A 93 2.47 -13.96 -14.75
N PRO A 94 1.55 -13.35 -15.51
CA PRO A 94 1.07 -12.02 -15.20
C PRO A 94 0.26 -12.06 -13.90
N ARG A 95 0.78 -11.45 -12.85
CA ARG A 95 -0.01 -11.25 -11.62
C ARG A 95 -1.10 -10.23 -11.90
N GLU A 96 -2.31 -10.53 -11.44
CA GLU A 96 -3.38 -9.55 -11.51
C GLU A 96 -3.17 -8.44 -10.48
N PHE A 97 -3.48 -7.20 -10.89
CA PHE A 97 -3.53 -6.09 -9.94
C PHE A 97 -4.73 -6.26 -9.00
N VAL A 98 -4.45 -6.27 -7.71
CA VAL A 98 -5.46 -6.29 -6.65
C VAL A 98 -5.42 -4.95 -5.92
N SER A 99 -6.53 -4.22 -5.96
CA SER A 99 -6.68 -3.01 -5.16
C SER A 99 -6.89 -3.37 -3.68
N ALA A 100 -6.29 -2.63 -2.78
CA ALA A 100 -6.57 -2.77 -1.35
C ALA A 100 -8.06 -2.50 -1.01
N LEU A 101 -8.75 -1.72 -1.85
CA LEU A 101 -10.19 -1.42 -1.69
C LEU A 101 -11.11 -2.55 -2.14
N SER A 102 -10.59 -3.54 -2.89
CA SER A 102 -11.35 -4.71 -3.35
C SER A 102 -11.26 -5.91 -2.41
N LEU A 103 -10.49 -5.78 -1.33
CA LEU A 103 -10.36 -6.83 -0.32
C LEU A 103 -11.56 -6.83 0.63
N ASP A 104 -11.98 -8.01 1.08
CA ASP A 104 -13.02 -8.14 2.10
C ASP A 104 -12.46 -7.80 3.48
N LEU A 105 -12.59 -6.53 3.86
CA LEU A 105 -12.09 -6.03 5.13
C LEU A 105 -12.88 -6.55 6.33
N ASP A 106 -14.13 -6.95 6.13
CA ASP A 106 -14.95 -7.55 7.20
C ASP A 106 -14.43 -8.96 7.50
N GLU A 107 -14.15 -9.76 6.48
CA GLU A 107 -13.54 -11.09 6.63
C GLU A 107 -12.15 -10.99 7.30
N LEU A 108 -11.36 -9.99 6.94
CA LEU A 108 -10.07 -9.71 7.58
C LEU A 108 -10.22 -9.18 9.01
N GLY A 109 -11.44 -8.78 9.39
CA GLY A 109 -11.76 -8.13 10.65
C GLY A 109 -11.00 -6.82 10.83
N ALA A 110 -10.70 -6.13 9.73
CA ALA A 110 -9.95 -4.89 9.71
C ALA A 110 -10.87 -3.68 9.90
N ASP A 111 -10.38 -2.67 10.63
CA ASP A 111 -11.08 -1.38 10.75
C ASP A 111 -11.00 -0.64 9.40
N LYS A 112 -12.15 -0.53 8.73
CA LYS A 112 -12.27 0.14 7.42
C LYS A 112 -11.78 1.59 7.45
N SER A 113 -11.87 2.26 8.60
CA SER A 113 -11.39 3.64 8.76
C SER A 113 -9.86 3.75 8.72
N ARG A 114 -9.15 2.64 8.85
CA ARG A 114 -7.69 2.57 8.84
C ARG A 114 -7.09 2.04 7.55
N VAL A 115 -7.90 1.67 6.57
CA VAL A 115 -7.43 1.21 5.25
C VAL A 115 -7.66 2.34 4.24
N HIS A 116 -6.58 2.76 3.60
CA HIS A 116 -6.59 3.89 2.68
C HIS A 116 -5.91 3.55 1.36
N MET A 117 -6.40 4.16 0.29
CA MET A 117 -5.73 4.19 -1.00
C MET A 117 -5.44 5.64 -1.39
N ILE A 118 -4.25 5.89 -1.92
CA ILE A 118 -3.86 7.19 -2.48
C ILE A 118 -3.67 7.00 -3.98
N TRP A 119 -4.23 7.92 -4.76
CA TRP A 119 -4.04 7.99 -6.19
C TRP A 119 -3.85 9.44 -6.64
N SER A 120 -3.24 9.66 -7.80
CA SER A 120 -3.08 11.00 -8.36
C SER A 120 -3.05 10.98 -9.88
N THR A 121 -3.40 12.09 -10.50
CA THR A 121 -3.32 12.31 -11.95
C THR A 121 -1.88 12.43 -12.45
N SER A 122 -0.92 12.49 -11.54
CA SER A 122 0.48 12.81 -11.87
C SER A 122 1.16 11.80 -12.78
N LYS A 123 0.79 10.51 -12.69
CA LYS A 123 1.43 9.42 -13.43
C LYS A 123 0.58 8.98 -14.62
N ASP A 124 -0.69 8.68 -14.38
CA ASP A 124 -1.58 8.14 -15.42
C ASP A 124 -1.89 9.14 -16.53
N PHE A 125 -1.94 10.43 -16.19
CA PHE A 125 -2.26 11.50 -17.15
C PHE A 125 -1.10 12.49 -17.39
N GLY A 126 0.08 12.24 -16.84
CA GLY A 126 1.22 13.16 -16.96
C GLY A 126 1.02 14.52 -16.31
N GLN A 127 0.00 14.67 -15.47
CA GLN A 127 -0.47 15.95 -14.91
C GLN A 127 0.14 16.27 -13.55
N SER A 128 1.43 16.01 -13.37
CA SER A 128 2.09 16.25 -12.08
C SER A 128 2.10 17.72 -11.66
N GLY A 129 1.97 18.64 -12.60
CA GLY A 129 1.92 20.09 -12.35
C GLY A 129 0.68 20.54 -11.57
N PHE A 130 -0.46 19.88 -11.74
CA PHE A 130 -1.71 20.22 -11.04
C PHE A 130 -1.69 19.91 -9.54
N ARG A 131 -0.75 19.11 -9.07
CA ARG A 131 -0.61 18.72 -7.66
C ARG A 131 -1.88 18.15 -7.03
N MET A 132 -2.68 17.43 -7.85
CA MET A 132 -3.91 16.76 -7.44
C MET A 132 -3.62 15.33 -6.99
N ALA A 133 -4.15 14.98 -5.81
CA ALA A 133 -4.18 13.61 -5.31
C ALA A 133 -5.53 13.34 -4.64
N LEU A 134 -5.99 12.10 -4.73
CA LEU A 134 -7.19 11.62 -4.08
C LEU A 134 -6.79 10.60 -3.00
N LYS A 135 -7.42 10.73 -1.84
CA LYS A 135 -7.35 9.73 -0.78
C LYS A 135 -8.73 9.07 -0.66
N TYR A 136 -8.75 7.76 -0.81
CA TYR A 136 -9.91 6.93 -0.53
C TYR A 136 -9.73 6.25 0.83
N SER A 137 -10.80 6.23 1.63
CA SER A 137 -10.88 5.42 2.85
C SER A 137 -12.07 4.49 2.73
N CYS A 138 -11.97 3.28 3.23
CA CYS A 138 -13.02 2.27 3.13
C CYS A 138 -14.22 2.51 4.06
N THR A 139 -14.26 3.63 4.78
CA THR A 139 -15.45 4.02 5.55
C THR A 139 -16.59 4.38 4.63
N ARG A 140 -17.81 3.90 4.94
CA ARG A 140 -19.03 4.47 4.37
C ARG A 140 -19.10 5.95 4.80
N HIS A 141 -18.61 6.85 3.96
CA HIS A 141 -19.08 8.22 4.05
C HIS A 141 -20.44 8.27 3.37
N GLU A 142 -21.50 8.42 4.15
CA GLU A 142 -22.68 9.10 3.67
C GLU A 142 -22.19 10.46 3.15
N LEU A 143 -22.24 10.63 1.85
CA LEU A 143 -22.08 11.96 1.25
C LEU A 143 -23.24 12.80 1.78
N ARG A 144 -22.99 13.57 2.82
CA ARG A 144 -23.90 14.66 3.18
C ARG A 144 -23.63 15.78 2.19
N TYR A 145 -24.58 15.94 1.26
CA TYR A 145 -24.68 17.10 0.38
C TYR A 145 -25.03 18.34 1.20
#